data_7c6a60ed2c5059dd5564c04593ca0e0d
#
_entry.id   7c6a60ed2c5059dd5564c04593ca0e0d
#
_cell.length_a   1.000
_cell.length_b   1.000
_cell.length_c   1.000
_cell.angle_alpha   90.00
_cell.angle_beta   90.00
_cell.angle_gamma   90.00
#
_symmetry.space_group_name_H-M   'P 1'
#
loop_
_entity.id
_entity.type
_entity.pdbx_description
1 polymer ?
#
loop_
_entity_poly.entity_id
_entity_poly.type
_entity_poly.pdbx_seq_one_letter_code
_entity_poly.pdbx_strand_id
1 'polypeptide(L)'
;MTGKTIAHIRNFVLLALAQVIIFSQIHLFGYATACIFLIFLLKLPRHTTQNETMIWGFLFGIVTDIACNTPGIHSAAATAMAFTRKYILAAFTHKGLPDDFIPGVKSLKWGGYIVYAVLCIAIFYATLFPLELFAIRHFTTLLISTISSITLTMLFVVVTEFFSPNK
;
A
#
# COMPACT_ATOMS: atom_id res chain seq x y z
N MET A 1 -17.12 -8.87 -17.25
CA MET A 1 -16.60 -8.93 -15.88
C MET A 1 -15.28 -9.69 -15.76
N THR A 2 -15.07 -10.77 -16.46
CA THR A 2 -13.87 -11.65 -16.38
C THR A 2 -12.53 -10.97 -16.71
N GLY A 3 -12.45 -10.08 -17.69
CA GLY A 3 -11.17 -9.48 -18.11
C GLY A 3 -10.54 -8.52 -17.09
N LYS A 4 -11.35 -7.73 -16.39
CA LYS A 4 -10.86 -6.80 -15.34
C LYS A 4 -10.35 -7.59 -14.12
N THR A 5 -11.04 -8.65 -13.73
CA THR A 5 -10.65 -9.52 -12.61
C THR A 5 -9.33 -10.24 -12.89
N ILE A 6 -9.13 -10.76 -14.11
CA ILE A 6 -7.89 -11.41 -14.53
C ILE A 6 -6.72 -10.41 -14.48
N ALA A 7 -6.93 -9.16 -14.92
CA ALA A 7 -5.89 -8.13 -14.83
C ALA A 7 -5.51 -7.79 -13.39
N HIS A 8 -6.47 -7.74 -12.47
CA HIS A 8 -6.19 -7.53 -11.04
C HIS A 8 -5.42 -8.70 -10.43
N ILE A 9 -5.79 -9.94 -10.75
CA ILE A 9 -5.07 -11.15 -10.29
C ILE A 9 -3.64 -11.16 -10.83
N ARG A 10 -3.45 -10.88 -12.12
CA ARG A 10 -2.11 -10.80 -12.72
C ARG A 10 -1.23 -9.75 -12.02
N ASN A 11 -1.76 -8.55 -11.83
CA ASN A 11 -1.04 -7.46 -11.17
C ASN A 11 -0.75 -7.80 -9.70
N PHE A 12 -1.68 -8.47 -9.02
CA PHE A 12 -1.48 -8.99 -7.68
C PHE A 12 -0.28 -9.94 -7.65
N VAL A 13 -0.27 -10.98 -8.50
CA VAL A 13 0.80 -11.99 -8.53
C VAL A 13 2.15 -11.34 -8.84
N LEU A 14 2.21 -10.46 -9.83
CA LEU A 14 3.46 -9.78 -10.20
C LEU A 14 4.01 -8.91 -9.06
N LEU A 15 3.15 -8.12 -8.40
CA LEU A 15 3.58 -7.27 -7.29
C LEU A 15 3.90 -8.08 -6.02
N ALA A 16 3.17 -9.17 -5.76
CA ALA A 16 3.46 -10.08 -4.66
C ALA A 16 4.82 -10.78 -4.86
N LEU A 17 5.10 -11.26 -6.08
CA LEU A 17 6.41 -11.82 -6.41
C LEU A 17 7.53 -10.78 -6.29
N ALA A 18 7.33 -9.58 -6.83
CA ALA A 18 8.29 -8.49 -6.69
C ALA A 18 8.54 -8.13 -5.21
N GLN A 19 7.48 -8.07 -4.39
CA GLN A 19 7.59 -7.84 -2.96
C GLN A 19 8.44 -8.93 -2.29
N VAL A 20 8.16 -10.21 -2.55
CA VAL A 20 8.83 -11.34 -1.89
C VAL A 20 10.28 -11.47 -2.36
N ILE A 21 10.54 -11.42 -3.69
CA ILE A 21 11.86 -11.69 -4.24
C ILE A 21 12.82 -10.52 -4.07
N ILE A 22 12.31 -9.30 -4.27
CA ILE A 22 13.18 -8.10 -4.32
C ILE A 22 13.14 -7.37 -2.98
N PHE A 23 11.95 -7.02 -2.50
CA PHE A 23 11.80 -6.05 -1.42
C PHE A 23 11.83 -6.63 0.00
N SER A 24 11.43 -7.89 0.20
CA SER A 24 11.60 -8.55 1.50
C SER A 24 13.06 -8.93 1.78
N GLN A 25 13.88 -9.08 0.74
CA GLN A 25 15.30 -9.39 0.88
C GLN A 25 16.18 -8.13 0.96
N ILE A 26 15.71 -7.01 0.43
CA ILE A 26 16.44 -5.74 0.48
C ILE A 26 16.06 -5.00 1.76
N HIS A 27 16.75 -5.29 2.83
CA HIS A 27 16.80 -4.43 4.01
C HIS A 27 17.80 -3.30 3.72
N LEU A 28 17.33 -2.22 3.06
CA LEU A 28 18.20 -1.09 2.76
C LEU A 28 18.76 -0.53 4.07
N PHE A 29 20.10 -0.58 4.20
CA PHE A 29 20.85 -0.24 5.41
C PHE A 29 20.47 -1.04 6.67
N GLY A 30 19.82 -2.22 6.53
CA GLY A 30 19.40 -3.05 7.63
C GLY A 30 18.10 -2.62 8.35
N TYR A 31 17.49 -1.51 7.93
CA TYR A 31 16.33 -0.93 8.63
C TYR A 31 15.10 -0.67 7.75
N ALA A 32 15.26 -0.34 6.48
CA ALA A 32 14.14 0.08 5.64
C ALA A 32 13.57 -1.06 4.79
N THR A 33 12.28 -1.34 4.90
CA THR A 33 11.54 -2.31 4.08
C THR A 33 10.49 -1.58 3.24
N ALA A 34 10.61 -1.61 1.91
CA ALA A 34 9.62 -1.00 1.04
C ALA A 34 8.40 -1.91 0.89
N CYS A 35 7.23 -1.40 1.22
CA CYS A 35 5.96 -2.10 1.03
C CYS A 35 5.32 -1.69 -0.31
N ILE A 36 5.86 -2.22 -1.42
CA ILE A 36 5.41 -1.85 -2.78
C ILE A 36 3.99 -2.32 -3.08
N PHE A 37 3.52 -3.38 -2.45
CA PHE A 37 2.15 -3.84 -2.61
C PHE A 37 1.10 -2.76 -2.23
N LEU A 38 1.46 -1.76 -1.41
CA LEU A 38 0.59 -0.63 -1.09
C LEU A 38 0.20 0.17 -2.35
N ILE A 39 1.07 0.21 -3.37
CA ILE A 39 0.77 0.86 -4.65
C ILE A 39 -0.44 0.21 -5.32
N PHE A 40 -0.55 -1.12 -5.25
CA PHE A 40 -1.72 -1.83 -5.77
C PHE A 40 -3.00 -1.40 -5.05
N LEU A 41 -2.97 -1.38 -3.72
CA LEU A 41 -4.12 -0.95 -2.92
C LEU A 41 -4.50 0.51 -3.20
N LEU A 42 -3.52 1.40 -3.34
CA LEU A 42 -3.75 2.81 -3.68
C LEU A 42 -4.40 2.99 -5.06
N LYS A 43 -4.01 2.18 -6.05
CA LYS A 43 -4.50 2.24 -7.45
C LYS A 43 -5.72 1.37 -7.74
N LEU A 44 -6.35 0.75 -6.75
CA LEU A 44 -7.64 0.08 -6.97
C LEU A 44 -8.71 1.09 -7.41
N PRO A 45 -9.59 0.75 -8.39
CA PRO A 45 -10.67 1.63 -8.82
C PRO A 45 -11.58 2.04 -7.67
N ARG A 46 -12.20 3.23 -7.77
CA ARG A 46 -13.11 3.74 -6.73
C ARG A 46 -14.32 2.82 -6.49
N HIS A 47 -14.86 2.22 -7.56
CA HIS A 47 -16.02 1.33 -7.48
C HIS A 47 -15.76 0.01 -6.74
N THR A 48 -14.47 -0.33 -6.49
CA THR A 48 -14.11 -1.53 -5.71
C THR A 48 -14.75 -1.46 -4.34
N THR A 49 -15.47 -2.51 -3.96
CA THR A 49 -16.14 -2.55 -2.65
C THR A 49 -15.12 -2.54 -1.53
N GLN A 50 -15.54 -2.06 -0.35
CA GLN A 50 -14.66 -2.02 0.81
C GLN A 50 -14.17 -3.43 1.18
N ASN A 51 -15.06 -4.42 1.12
CA ASN A 51 -14.73 -5.81 1.43
C ASN A 51 -13.69 -6.38 0.46
N GLU A 52 -13.84 -6.13 -0.85
CA GLU A 52 -12.83 -6.53 -1.85
C GLU A 52 -11.48 -5.90 -1.59
N THR A 53 -11.45 -4.60 -1.27
CA THR A 53 -10.20 -3.90 -0.95
C THR A 53 -9.52 -4.50 0.29
N MET A 54 -10.30 -4.83 1.32
CA MET A 54 -9.80 -5.47 2.54
C MET A 54 -9.27 -6.89 2.27
N ILE A 55 -9.95 -7.68 1.43
CA ILE A 55 -9.49 -9.01 1.04
C ILE A 55 -8.15 -8.92 0.31
N TRP A 56 -8.01 -8.00 -0.66
CA TRP A 56 -6.75 -7.78 -1.34
C TRP A 56 -5.63 -7.33 -0.40
N GLY A 57 -5.94 -6.41 0.52
CA GLY A 57 -4.99 -5.97 1.56
C GLY A 57 -4.53 -7.12 2.45
N PHE A 58 -5.46 -7.93 2.92
CA PHE A 58 -5.19 -9.09 3.76
C PHE A 58 -4.33 -10.13 3.04
N LEU A 59 -4.65 -10.47 1.78
CA LEU A 59 -3.87 -11.42 0.99
C LEU A 59 -2.43 -10.95 0.75
N PHE A 60 -2.24 -9.68 0.38
CA PHE A 60 -0.89 -9.11 0.25
C PHE A 60 -0.12 -9.13 1.58
N GLY A 61 -0.83 -8.79 2.67
CA GLY A 61 -0.26 -8.82 4.00
C GLY A 61 0.23 -10.23 4.39
N ILE A 62 -0.57 -11.29 4.14
CA ILE A 62 -0.17 -12.68 4.39
C ILE A 62 1.08 -13.04 3.59
N VAL A 63 1.13 -12.70 2.30
CA VAL A 63 2.30 -12.99 1.46
C VAL A 63 3.56 -12.32 2.02
N THR A 64 3.42 -11.07 2.48
CA THR A 64 4.52 -10.32 3.10
C THR A 64 4.89 -10.92 4.46
N ASP A 65 3.92 -11.30 5.27
CA ASP A 65 4.14 -11.92 6.58
C ASP A 65 4.91 -13.24 6.47
N ILE A 66 4.58 -14.07 5.48
CA ILE A 66 5.31 -15.31 5.19
C ILE A 66 6.75 -15.00 4.77
N ALA A 67 6.95 -13.99 3.92
CA ALA A 67 8.27 -13.60 3.43
C ALA A 67 9.16 -12.98 4.50
N CYS A 68 8.57 -12.21 5.42
CA CYS A 68 9.30 -11.52 6.51
C CYS A 68 9.32 -12.33 7.81
N ASN A 69 8.68 -13.50 7.86
CA ASN A 69 8.51 -14.32 9.05
C ASN A 69 7.88 -13.54 10.22
N THR A 70 6.87 -12.74 9.91
CA THR A 70 6.11 -11.92 10.87
C THR A 70 4.69 -12.45 11.01
N PRO A 71 4.24 -12.88 12.19
CA PRO A 71 2.94 -13.53 12.35
C PRO A 71 1.80 -12.51 12.31
N GLY A 72 1.29 -12.19 11.12
CA GLY A 72 0.05 -11.41 10.95
C GLY A 72 0.18 -9.89 11.09
N ILE A 73 1.38 -9.35 11.23
CA ILE A 73 1.62 -7.90 11.45
C ILE A 73 1.27 -7.09 10.19
N HIS A 74 1.81 -7.50 9.03
CA HIS A 74 1.57 -6.82 7.77
C HIS A 74 0.14 -7.03 7.28
N SER A 75 -0.46 -8.20 7.51
CA SER A 75 -1.84 -8.47 7.12
C SER A 75 -2.84 -7.62 7.93
N ALA A 76 -2.62 -7.43 9.23
CA ALA A 76 -3.42 -6.53 10.05
C ALA A 76 -3.29 -5.07 9.60
N ALA A 77 -2.07 -4.59 9.39
CA ALA A 77 -1.81 -3.22 8.94
C ALA A 77 -2.38 -2.93 7.54
N ALA A 78 -2.21 -3.86 6.59
CA ALA A 78 -2.75 -3.72 5.24
C ALA A 78 -4.29 -3.72 5.22
N THR A 79 -4.92 -4.54 6.05
CA THR A 79 -6.38 -4.58 6.19
C THR A 79 -6.92 -3.30 6.80
N ALA A 80 -6.27 -2.74 7.83
CA ALA A 80 -6.65 -1.47 8.45
C ALA A 80 -6.54 -0.30 7.45
N MET A 81 -5.45 -0.24 6.68
CA MET A 81 -5.29 0.75 5.62
C MET A 81 -6.36 0.57 4.52
N ALA A 82 -6.62 -0.67 4.08
CA ALA A 82 -7.64 -0.97 3.07
C ALA A 82 -9.05 -0.57 3.54
N PHE A 83 -9.37 -0.75 4.82
CA PHE A 83 -10.62 -0.31 5.41
C PHE A 83 -10.79 1.21 5.37
N THR A 84 -9.77 1.95 5.76
CA THR A 84 -9.83 3.43 5.84
C THR A 84 -9.69 4.11 4.47
N ARG A 85 -9.09 3.44 3.48
CA ARG A 85 -8.83 3.96 2.13
C ARG A 85 -10.05 4.61 1.48
N LYS A 86 -11.22 3.97 1.57
CA LYS A 86 -12.47 4.45 0.95
C LYS A 86 -12.88 5.81 1.50
N TYR A 87 -12.76 6.00 2.80
CA TYR A 87 -13.12 7.26 3.49
C TYR A 87 -12.14 8.37 3.13
N ILE A 88 -10.83 8.05 3.10
CA ILE A 88 -9.80 9.01 2.69
C ILE A 88 -10.03 9.43 1.24
N LEU A 89 -10.22 8.46 0.33
CA LEU A 89 -10.45 8.76 -1.09
C LEU A 89 -11.69 9.62 -1.29
N ALA A 90 -12.76 9.39 -0.54
CA ALA A 90 -13.99 10.17 -0.62
C ALA A 90 -13.76 11.66 -0.27
N ALA A 91 -12.86 11.97 0.67
CA ALA A 91 -12.52 13.34 1.04
C ALA A 91 -11.82 14.13 -0.08
N PHE A 92 -11.09 13.44 -0.97
CA PHE A 92 -10.38 14.06 -2.10
C PHE A 92 -11.15 13.98 -3.42
N THR A 93 -12.29 13.30 -3.45
CA THR A 93 -13.09 13.15 -4.66
C THR A 93 -14.06 14.31 -4.82
N HIS A 94 -13.88 15.09 -5.88
CA HIS A 94 -14.78 16.19 -6.22
C HIS A 94 -16.04 15.66 -6.92
N LYS A 95 -17.16 16.35 -6.76
CA LYS A 95 -18.41 16.07 -7.50
C LYS A 95 -18.14 16.22 -9.00
N GLY A 96 -18.31 15.16 -9.78
CA GLY A 96 -18.12 15.16 -11.24
C GLY A 96 -17.07 14.17 -11.77
N LEU A 97 -16.31 13.50 -10.91
CA LEU A 97 -15.45 12.40 -11.35
C LEU A 97 -16.29 11.13 -11.60
N PRO A 98 -16.01 10.37 -12.69
CA PRO A 98 -16.68 9.08 -12.96
C PRO A 98 -16.49 8.13 -11.77
N ASP A 99 -17.50 7.27 -11.51
CA ASP A 99 -17.38 6.29 -10.43
C ASP A 99 -16.30 5.23 -10.69
N ASP A 100 -15.88 5.07 -11.92
CA ASP A 100 -14.90 4.08 -12.39
C ASP A 100 -13.45 4.59 -12.42
N PHE A 101 -13.16 5.79 -11.87
CA PHE A 101 -11.81 6.32 -11.94
C PHE A 101 -10.82 5.55 -11.07
N ILE A 102 -9.58 5.45 -11.56
CA ILE A 102 -8.44 4.92 -10.80
C ILE A 102 -7.75 6.10 -10.11
N PRO A 103 -7.56 6.06 -8.77
CA PRO A 103 -6.81 7.10 -8.06
C PRO A 103 -5.39 7.23 -8.61
N GLY A 104 -5.02 8.44 -8.99
CA GLY A 104 -3.72 8.79 -9.55
C GLY A 104 -3.59 10.30 -9.71
N VAL A 105 -2.42 10.75 -10.14
CA VAL A 105 -2.13 12.19 -10.35
C VAL A 105 -3.08 12.83 -11.35
N LYS A 106 -3.53 12.07 -12.36
CA LYS A 106 -4.46 12.59 -13.37
C LYS A 106 -5.87 12.84 -12.83
N SER A 107 -6.34 11.98 -11.91
CA SER A 107 -7.69 12.07 -11.34
C SER A 107 -7.76 13.01 -10.14
N LEU A 108 -6.74 13.03 -9.29
CA LEU A 108 -6.71 13.79 -8.04
C LEU A 108 -5.78 15.01 -8.07
N LYS A 109 -5.09 15.28 -9.19
CA LYS A 109 -3.97 16.24 -9.31
C LYS A 109 -2.80 15.85 -8.38
N TRP A 110 -1.61 16.41 -8.58
CA TRP A 110 -0.41 16.09 -7.77
C TRP A 110 -0.64 16.25 -6.27
N GLY A 111 -1.17 17.40 -5.85
CA GLY A 111 -1.40 17.68 -4.42
C GLY A 111 -2.38 16.71 -3.77
N GLY A 112 -3.53 16.47 -4.40
CA GLY A 112 -4.54 15.56 -3.86
C GLY A 112 -4.06 14.11 -3.78
N TYR A 113 -3.35 13.64 -4.81
CA TYR A 113 -2.82 12.26 -4.83
C TYR A 113 -1.73 12.04 -3.80
N ILE A 114 -0.78 13.00 -3.65
CA ILE A 114 0.28 12.88 -2.64
C ILE A 114 -0.31 12.83 -1.24
N VAL A 115 -1.24 13.73 -0.90
CA VAL A 115 -1.86 13.74 0.43
C VAL A 115 -2.66 12.46 0.68
N TYR A 116 -3.42 11.99 -0.32
CA TYR A 116 -4.12 10.71 -0.26
C TYR A 116 -3.16 9.54 0.02
N ALA A 117 -2.06 9.45 -0.74
CA ALA A 117 -1.06 8.40 -0.57
C ALA A 117 -0.37 8.47 0.80
N VAL A 118 0.04 9.67 1.24
CA VAL A 118 0.65 9.89 2.57
C VAL A 118 -0.27 9.43 3.68
N LEU A 119 -1.56 9.80 3.65
CA LEU A 119 -2.52 9.41 4.68
C LEU A 119 -2.72 7.89 4.73
N CYS A 120 -2.86 7.24 3.57
CA CYS A 120 -3.00 5.79 3.51
C CYS A 120 -1.76 5.06 4.03
N ILE A 121 -0.56 5.50 3.62
CA ILE A 121 0.72 4.93 4.06
C ILE A 121 0.93 5.20 5.55
N ALA A 122 0.58 6.40 6.04
CA ALA A 122 0.67 6.74 7.46
C ALA A 122 -0.21 5.81 8.33
N ILE A 123 -1.43 5.50 7.90
CA ILE A 123 -2.31 4.57 8.61
C ILE A 123 -1.73 3.15 8.62
N PHE A 124 -1.16 2.70 7.49
CA PHE A 124 -0.50 1.42 7.41
C PHE A 124 0.62 1.31 8.45
N TYR A 125 1.56 2.27 8.44
CA TYR A 125 2.68 2.25 9.38
C TYR A 125 2.29 2.60 10.82
N ALA A 126 1.25 3.41 11.03
CA ALA A 126 0.69 3.66 12.37
C ALA A 126 0.08 2.41 13.00
N THR A 127 -0.41 1.48 12.19
CA THR A 127 -0.91 0.18 12.67
C THR A 127 0.24 -0.82 12.80
N LEU A 128 1.18 -0.81 11.87
CA LEU A 128 2.31 -1.75 11.83
C LEU A 128 3.28 -1.50 13.00
N PHE A 129 3.64 -0.24 13.27
CA PHE A 129 4.62 0.12 14.30
C PHE A 129 4.26 -0.41 15.71
N PRO A 130 3.04 -0.23 16.25
CA PRO A 130 2.68 -0.78 17.55
C PRO A 130 2.75 -2.31 17.59
N LEU A 131 2.35 -2.97 16.50
CA LEU A 131 2.38 -4.43 16.42
C LEU A 131 3.82 -4.96 16.40
N GLU A 132 4.73 -4.30 15.71
CA GLU A 132 6.16 -4.61 15.74
C GLU A 132 6.79 -4.30 17.10
N LEU A 133 6.35 -3.23 17.78
CA LEU A 133 6.86 -2.88 19.10
C LEU A 133 6.56 -3.96 20.15
N PHE A 134 5.43 -4.65 20.05
CA PHE A 134 5.13 -5.78 20.92
C PHE A 134 6.05 -6.99 20.65
N ALA A 135 6.55 -7.13 19.41
CA ALA A 135 7.43 -8.23 19.02
C ALA A 135 8.92 -7.91 19.28
N ILE A 136 9.33 -6.65 19.18
CA ILE A 136 10.74 -6.21 19.21
C ILE A 136 10.91 -5.10 20.27
N ARG A 137 11.84 -5.30 21.23
CA ARG A 137 12.04 -4.37 22.37
C ARG A 137 12.82 -3.08 22.08
N HIS A 138 13.36 -2.88 20.87
CA HIS A 138 14.22 -1.72 20.58
C HIS A 138 13.46 -0.58 19.91
N PHE A 139 12.90 0.32 20.71
CA PHE A 139 12.07 1.46 20.27
C PHE A 139 12.77 2.40 19.27
N THR A 140 14.02 2.77 19.53
CA THR A 140 14.80 3.67 18.66
C THR A 140 15.05 3.08 17.28
N THR A 141 15.39 1.80 17.22
CA THR A 141 15.60 1.07 15.96
C THR A 141 14.32 1.01 15.14
N LEU A 142 13.19 0.74 15.79
CA LEU A 142 11.87 0.72 15.13
C LEU A 142 11.45 2.07 14.58
N LEU A 143 11.69 3.17 15.30
CA LEU A 143 11.38 4.52 14.80
C LEU A 143 12.17 4.83 13.53
N ILE A 144 13.48 4.57 13.51
CA ILE A 144 14.32 4.79 12.34
C ILE A 144 13.85 3.91 11.17
N SER A 145 13.57 2.63 11.44
CA SER A 145 13.06 1.67 10.46
C SER A 145 11.74 2.17 9.84
N THR A 146 10.79 2.58 10.67
CA THR A 146 9.47 3.05 10.22
C THR A 146 9.58 4.31 9.36
N ILE A 147 10.34 5.31 9.78
CA ILE A 147 10.52 6.56 9.03
C ILE A 147 11.21 6.28 7.70
N SER A 148 12.25 5.46 7.69
CA SER A 148 12.96 5.06 6.48
C SER A 148 12.06 4.29 5.52
N SER A 149 11.22 3.39 6.04
CA SER A 149 10.28 2.60 5.25
C SER A 149 9.16 3.45 4.64
N ILE A 150 8.63 4.42 5.38
CA ILE A 150 7.64 5.40 4.87
C ILE A 150 8.26 6.18 3.71
N THR A 151 9.45 6.74 3.91
CA THR A 151 10.14 7.55 2.89
C THR A 151 10.42 6.74 1.63
N LEU A 152 10.90 5.51 1.79
CA LEU A 152 11.18 4.60 0.68
C LEU A 152 9.91 4.20 -0.07
N THR A 153 8.85 3.85 0.65
CA THR A 153 7.55 3.50 0.04
C THR A 153 6.96 4.68 -0.72
N MET A 154 7.04 5.91 -0.16
CA MET A 154 6.58 7.12 -0.85
C MET A 154 7.39 7.40 -2.11
N LEU A 155 8.70 7.22 -2.07
CA LEU A 155 9.55 7.36 -3.25
C LEU A 155 9.10 6.41 -4.37
N PHE A 156 8.83 5.14 -4.06
CA PHE A 156 8.33 4.18 -5.06
C PHE A 156 6.93 4.56 -5.57
N VAL A 157 6.03 5.06 -4.72
CA VAL A 157 4.71 5.55 -5.15
C VAL A 157 4.87 6.68 -6.17
N VAL A 158 5.72 7.65 -5.91
CA VAL A 158 5.98 8.78 -6.82
C VAL A 158 6.62 8.28 -8.12
N VAL A 159 7.64 7.44 -8.05
CA VAL A 159 8.32 6.88 -9.23
C VAL A 159 7.34 6.10 -10.12
N THR A 160 6.50 5.25 -9.54
CA THR A 160 5.51 4.49 -10.33
C THR A 160 4.45 5.38 -10.98
N GLU A 161 4.18 6.55 -10.40
CA GLU A 161 3.27 7.52 -11.00
C GLU A 161 3.91 8.24 -12.20
N PHE A 162 5.20 8.55 -12.13
CA PHE A 162 5.95 9.11 -13.27
C PHE A 162 6.03 8.14 -14.45
N PHE A 163 6.24 6.85 -14.18
CA PHE A 163 6.32 5.82 -15.22
C PHE A 163 4.96 5.25 -15.61
N SER A 164 3.86 5.68 -15.00
CA SER A 164 2.52 5.22 -15.36
C SER A 164 2.18 5.71 -16.76
N PRO A 165 2.06 4.82 -17.77
CA PRO A 165 1.80 5.23 -19.15
C PRO A 165 0.46 5.96 -19.24
N ASN A 166 0.43 6.94 -20.13
CA ASN A 166 -0.74 7.73 -20.48
C ASN A 166 -1.88 6.83 -21.03
N LYS A 167 -2.70 6.25 -20.18
CA LYS A 167 -3.97 5.64 -20.58
C LYS A 167 -5.13 6.38 -19.95
#